data_7b918b4589a2c9d99ac54a49da4445af
#
_entry.id   7b918b4589a2c9d99ac54a49da4445af
#
_cell.length_a   1.000
_cell.length_b   1.000
_cell.length_c   1.000
_cell.angle_alpha   90.00
_cell.angle_beta   90.00
_cell.angle_gamma   90.00
#
_symmetry.space_group_name_H-M   'P 1'
#
loop_
_entity.id
_entity.type
_entity.pdbx_description
1 polymer ?
#
loop_
_entity_poly.entity_id
_entity_poly.type
_entity_poly.pdbx_seq_one_letter_code
_entity_poly.pdbx_strand_id
1 'polypeptide(L)'
;DYVTAIDVEKRTVKLKNGKTLPYDKLVLSPGIDLQLDKIEGLAAANASGQILQAWKAGPETVGLRKQLEAMPDGGTYILNVPLAPYRCPPGPYERASMVANYFKQYKPKSKVLLLDANADVTSKGKLFKGVWESEYKGILEYRPNMKVTGVDGATKTVRFEFEEPIKGDVLNILPDQRAGKLAVDSGIANLNNRWAEVNYMTFESTVAPNVHVIGDSVQGAPLMPKSGHMA
;
A
#
# COMPACT_ATOMS: atom_id res chain seq x y z
N ASP A 1 -3.93 -3.92 -25.26
CA ASP A 1 -4.81 -4.93 -24.67
C ASP A 1 -4.22 -5.44 -23.35
N TYR A 2 -5.04 -6.04 -22.50
CA TYR A 2 -4.57 -6.54 -21.21
C TYR A 2 -4.06 -7.97 -21.31
N VAL A 3 -2.92 -8.26 -20.66
CA VAL A 3 -2.47 -9.64 -20.42
C VAL A 3 -3.32 -10.26 -19.30
N THR A 4 -3.88 -11.41 -19.56
CA THR A 4 -4.76 -12.12 -18.60
C THR A 4 -4.12 -13.36 -18.00
N ALA A 5 -3.12 -13.96 -18.68
CA ALA A 5 -2.37 -15.10 -18.17
C ALA A 5 -0.98 -15.19 -18.81
N ILE A 6 -0.07 -15.83 -18.12
CA ILE A 6 1.26 -16.22 -18.61
C ILE A 6 1.37 -17.74 -18.47
N ASP A 7 1.68 -18.42 -19.57
CA ASP A 7 2.07 -19.82 -19.58
C ASP A 7 3.60 -19.86 -19.70
N VAL A 8 4.26 -20.11 -18.57
CA VAL A 8 5.72 -20.09 -18.48
C VAL A 8 6.34 -21.28 -19.25
N GLU A 9 5.70 -22.44 -19.25
CA GLU A 9 6.20 -23.65 -19.91
C GLU A 9 6.13 -23.51 -21.44
N LYS A 10 5.01 -23.00 -21.94
CA LYS A 10 4.80 -22.76 -23.37
C LYS A 10 5.40 -21.46 -23.87
N ARG A 11 5.91 -20.62 -22.97
CA ARG A 11 6.42 -19.26 -23.25
C ARG A 11 5.41 -18.44 -24.05
N THR A 12 4.19 -18.31 -23.52
CA THR A 12 3.13 -17.53 -24.15
C THR A 12 2.44 -16.63 -23.16
N VAL A 13 1.95 -15.48 -23.65
CA VAL A 13 1.05 -14.59 -22.92
C VAL A 13 -0.32 -14.58 -23.58
N LYS A 14 -1.38 -14.70 -22.78
CA LYS A 14 -2.76 -14.62 -23.24
C LYS A 14 -3.30 -13.21 -23.03
N LEU A 15 -3.92 -12.66 -24.05
CA LEU A 15 -4.57 -11.34 -24.01
C LEU A 15 -6.07 -11.47 -23.73
N LYS A 16 -6.68 -10.39 -23.24
CA LYS A 16 -8.12 -10.32 -22.94
C LYS A 16 -8.99 -10.59 -24.19
N ASN A 17 -8.52 -10.21 -25.38
CA ASN A 17 -9.19 -10.46 -26.65
C ASN A 17 -9.08 -11.92 -27.17
N GLY A 18 -8.49 -12.82 -26.37
CA GLY A 18 -8.31 -14.24 -26.71
C GLY A 18 -7.04 -14.56 -27.49
N LYS A 19 -6.29 -13.58 -27.99
CA LYS A 19 -5.02 -13.82 -28.67
C LYS A 19 -3.96 -14.35 -27.72
N THR A 20 -3.11 -15.23 -28.23
CA THR A 20 -1.93 -15.74 -27.53
C THR A 20 -0.69 -15.33 -28.31
N LEU A 21 0.28 -14.74 -27.61
CA LEU A 21 1.54 -14.28 -28.16
C LEU A 21 2.70 -15.10 -27.61
N PRO A 22 3.54 -15.71 -28.44
CA PRO A 22 4.76 -16.34 -27.98
C PRO A 22 5.80 -15.31 -27.60
N TYR A 23 6.75 -15.69 -26.71
CA TYR A 23 7.91 -14.87 -26.37
C TYR A 23 9.18 -15.69 -26.25
N ASP A 24 10.30 -15.13 -26.62
CA ASP A 24 11.64 -15.65 -26.34
C ASP A 24 12.12 -15.19 -24.97
N LYS A 25 11.88 -13.91 -24.67
CA LYS A 25 12.09 -13.28 -23.36
C LYS A 25 10.89 -12.42 -22.98
N LEU A 26 10.50 -12.46 -21.72
CA LEU A 26 9.39 -11.66 -21.18
C LEU A 26 9.93 -10.73 -20.10
N VAL A 27 9.65 -9.43 -20.23
CA VAL A 27 9.83 -8.48 -19.13
C VAL A 27 8.48 -8.25 -18.48
N LEU A 28 8.36 -8.55 -17.19
CA LEU A 28 7.14 -8.49 -16.41
C LEU A 28 7.23 -7.40 -15.33
N SER A 29 6.34 -6.41 -15.38
CA SER A 29 6.27 -5.33 -14.38
C SER A 29 4.85 -5.04 -13.93
N PRO A 30 4.14 -6.00 -13.30
CA PRO A 30 2.71 -5.86 -12.99
C PRO A 30 2.43 -5.00 -11.76
N GLY A 31 3.46 -4.48 -11.09
CA GLY A 31 3.33 -3.67 -9.88
C GLY A 31 2.84 -4.48 -8.69
N ILE A 32 1.95 -3.90 -7.89
CA ILE A 32 1.40 -4.53 -6.68
C ILE A 32 -0.11 -4.66 -6.74
N ASP A 33 -0.61 -5.62 -5.96
CA ASP A 33 -2.01 -5.70 -5.55
C ASP A 33 -2.14 -5.46 -4.05
N LEU A 34 -3.30 -4.90 -3.69
CA LEU A 34 -3.68 -4.59 -2.32
C LEU A 34 -4.57 -5.72 -1.80
N GLN A 35 -4.22 -6.29 -0.65
CA GLN A 35 -4.92 -7.41 -0.04
C GLN A 35 -6.00 -6.90 0.92
N LEU A 36 -7.09 -6.32 0.38
CA LEU A 36 -8.19 -5.76 1.17
C LEU A 36 -8.87 -6.80 2.07
N ASP A 37 -8.83 -8.07 1.67
CA ASP A 37 -9.39 -9.22 2.39
C ASP A 37 -8.63 -9.59 3.67
N LYS A 38 -7.41 -9.08 3.86
CA LYS A 38 -6.58 -9.33 5.05
C LYS A 38 -6.98 -8.51 6.27
N ILE A 39 -7.77 -7.46 6.08
CA ILE A 39 -8.34 -6.65 7.16
C ILE A 39 -9.86 -6.85 7.14
N GLU A 40 -10.41 -7.40 8.22
CA GLU A 40 -11.83 -7.69 8.33
C GLU A 40 -12.68 -6.44 8.08
N GLY A 41 -13.69 -6.54 7.21
CA GLY A 41 -14.59 -5.43 6.85
C GLY A 41 -14.02 -4.43 5.83
N LEU A 42 -12.70 -4.43 5.55
CA LEU A 42 -12.09 -3.41 4.68
C LEU A 42 -12.56 -3.51 3.23
N ALA A 43 -12.68 -4.72 2.69
CA ALA A 43 -13.10 -4.89 1.29
C ALA A 43 -14.50 -4.29 1.03
N ALA A 44 -15.47 -4.55 1.92
CA ALA A 44 -16.81 -4.01 1.82
C ALA A 44 -16.85 -2.49 2.05
N ALA A 45 -16.13 -2.00 3.06
CA ALA A 45 -16.06 -0.57 3.37
C ALA A 45 -15.33 0.23 2.27
N ASN A 46 -14.35 -0.37 1.60
CA ASN A 46 -13.67 0.24 0.46
C ASN A 46 -14.57 0.28 -0.79
N ALA A 47 -15.25 -0.83 -1.09
CA ALA A 47 -16.18 -0.90 -2.22
C ALA A 47 -17.35 0.09 -2.10
N SER A 48 -17.82 0.37 -0.87
CA SER A 48 -18.85 1.38 -0.60
C SER A 48 -18.32 2.83 -0.52
N GLY A 49 -17.00 3.03 -0.59
CA GLY A 49 -16.37 4.34 -0.46
C GLY A 49 -16.34 4.90 0.97
N GLN A 50 -16.73 4.12 1.97
CA GLN A 50 -16.70 4.54 3.37
C GLN A 50 -15.29 4.64 3.93
N ILE A 51 -14.41 3.70 3.55
CA ILE A 51 -12.99 3.66 3.93
C ILE A 51 -12.16 3.52 2.66
N LEU A 52 -11.20 4.41 2.44
CA LEU A 52 -10.41 4.46 1.22
C LEU A 52 -8.94 4.18 1.52
N GLN A 53 -8.30 3.39 0.65
CA GLN A 53 -6.85 3.17 0.70
C GLN A 53 -6.08 4.28 -0.04
N ALA A 54 -6.58 4.72 -1.20
CA ALA A 54 -6.01 5.76 -2.05
C ALA A 54 -4.48 5.62 -2.26
N TRP A 55 -3.99 4.37 -2.32
CA TRP A 55 -2.55 4.09 -2.52
C TRP A 55 -2.20 3.99 -3.99
N LYS A 56 -3.10 3.45 -4.79
CA LYS A 56 -3.03 3.54 -6.25
C LYS A 56 -3.69 4.83 -6.70
N ALA A 57 -3.06 5.56 -7.62
CA ALA A 57 -3.63 6.76 -8.23
C ALA A 57 -4.97 6.43 -8.93
N GLY A 58 -5.97 7.26 -8.72
CA GLY A 58 -7.30 7.04 -9.28
C GLY A 58 -8.42 7.73 -8.50
N PRO A 59 -9.69 7.33 -8.72
CA PRO A 59 -10.86 7.96 -8.10
C PRO A 59 -10.82 8.01 -6.57
N GLU A 60 -10.19 7.03 -5.92
CA GLU A 60 -10.07 7.02 -4.46
C GLU A 60 -9.25 8.18 -3.90
N THR A 61 -8.26 8.70 -4.64
CA THR A 61 -7.49 9.86 -4.19
C THR A 61 -8.37 11.11 -4.10
N VAL A 62 -9.27 11.28 -5.06
CA VAL A 62 -10.27 12.36 -5.06
C VAL A 62 -11.31 12.12 -3.96
N GLY A 63 -11.75 10.88 -3.78
CA GLY A 63 -12.69 10.49 -2.72
C GLY A 63 -12.14 10.79 -1.32
N LEU A 64 -10.90 10.38 -1.07
CA LEU A 64 -10.22 10.62 0.22
C LEU A 64 -10.03 12.13 0.48
N ARG A 65 -9.69 12.90 -0.55
CA ARG A 65 -9.60 14.37 -0.44
C ARG A 65 -10.94 14.98 -0.05
N LYS A 66 -12.04 14.55 -0.66
CA LYS A 66 -13.39 15.00 -0.31
C LYS A 66 -13.76 14.65 1.14
N GLN A 67 -13.41 13.43 1.60
CA GLN A 67 -13.63 13.06 3.01
C GLN A 67 -12.84 13.94 3.97
N LEU A 68 -11.57 14.24 3.66
CA LEU A 68 -10.73 15.12 4.45
C LEU A 68 -11.29 16.57 4.52
N GLU A 69 -11.77 17.08 3.40
CA GLU A 69 -12.38 18.41 3.33
C GLU A 69 -13.71 18.50 4.08
N ALA A 70 -14.53 17.47 3.99
CA ALA A 70 -15.84 17.39 4.65
C ALA A 70 -15.76 17.13 6.16
N MET A 71 -14.63 16.61 6.66
CA MET A 71 -14.42 16.35 8.09
C MET A 71 -14.53 17.66 8.89
N PRO A 72 -15.24 17.69 10.04
CA PRO A 72 -15.32 18.89 10.87
C PRO A 72 -13.94 19.25 11.46
N ASP A 73 -13.74 20.55 11.78
CA ASP A 73 -12.59 20.96 12.59
C ASP A 73 -12.75 20.41 14.02
N GLY A 74 -11.72 19.73 14.51
CA GLY A 74 -11.75 18.93 15.74
C GLY A 74 -11.91 17.42 15.49
N GLY A 75 -12.11 17.01 14.24
CA GLY A 75 -12.20 15.60 13.85
C GLY A 75 -10.84 14.87 13.84
N THR A 76 -10.88 13.54 13.79
CA THR A 76 -9.70 12.66 13.78
C THR A 76 -9.57 11.94 12.44
N TYR A 77 -8.43 12.15 11.77
CA TYR A 77 -8.02 11.40 10.59
C TYR A 77 -7.10 10.25 11.02
N ILE A 78 -7.53 9.03 10.75
CA ILE A 78 -6.73 7.82 11.04
C ILE A 78 -6.07 7.32 9.77
N LEU A 79 -4.76 7.15 9.83
CA LEU A 79 -3.95 6.48 8.80
C LEU A 79 -3.19 5.33 9.44
N ASN A 80 -3.26 4.13 8.85
CA ASN A 80 -2.38 3.04 9.28
C ASN A 80 -1.17 2.88 8.35
N VAL A 81 -0.12 2.30 8.90
CA VAL A 81 1.06 1.81 8.17
C VAL A 81 1.04 0.29 8.23
N PRO A 82 1.01 -0.43 7.09
CA PRO A 82 1.02 -1.89 7.11
C PRO A 82 2.38 -2.43 7.58
N LEU A 83 2.40 -3.70 7.99
CA LEU A 83 3.65 -4.36 8.38
C LEU A 83 4.60 -4.47 7.17
N ALA A 84 5.86 -4.10 7.39
CA ALA A 84 6.90 -4.23 6.36
C ALA A 84 7.13 -5.72 5.95
N PRO A 85 7.49 -6.00 4.69
CA PRO A 85 7.79 -5.06 3.63
C PRO A 85 6.54 -4.61 2.84
N TYR A 86 6.44 -3.31 2.60
CA TYR A 86 5.44 -2.72 1.71
C TYR A 86 6.11 -1.72 0.74
N ARG A 87 5.41 -1.29 -0.29
CA ARG A 87 5.96 -0.39 -1.32
C ARG A 87 5.83 1.05 -0.92
N CYS A 88 6.82 1.86 -1.32
CA CYS A 88 6.96 3.25 -0.92
C CYS A 88 7.06 3.42 0.62
N PRO A 89 8.12 2.90 1.28
CA PRO A 89 8.23 2.94 2.74
C PRO A 89 8.03 4.32 3.40
N PRO A 90 8.48 5.47 2.83
CA PRO A 90 8.20 6.77 3.41
C PRO A 90 6.77 7.27 3.18
N GLY A 91 6.03 6.72 2.23
CA GLY A 91 4.76 7.24 1.74
C GLY A 91 3.68 7.45 2.81
N PRO A 92 3.41 6.52 3.74
CA PRO A 92 2.43 6.74 4.79
C PRO A 92 2.81 7.90 5.72
N TYR A 93 4.10 8.01 6.05
CA TYR A 93 4.63 9.08 6.92
C TYR A 93 4.58 10.45 6.24
N GLU A 94 4.87 10.50 4.93
CA GLU A 94 4.68 11.68 4.09
C GLU A 94 3.22 12.11 4.04
N ARG A 95 2.31 11.17 3.80
CA ARG A 95 0.86 11.44 3.78
C ARG A 95 0.36 11.97 5.12
N ALA A 96 0.76 11.36 6.23
CA ALA A 96 0.42 11.84 7.57
C ALA A 96 0.90 13.28 7.80
N SER A 97 2.13 13.59 7.39
CA SER A 97 2.70 14.93 7.48
C SER A 97 1.97 15.95 6.60
N MET A 98 1.58 15.56 5.38
CA MET A 98 0.79 16.42 4.48
C MET A 98 -0.59 16.72 5.07
N VAL A 99 -1.27 15.72 5.65
CA VAL A 99 -2.57 15.92 6.31
C VAL A 99 -2.41 16.78 7.56
N ALA A 100 -1.35 16.57 8.36
CA ALA A 100 -1.06 17.42 9.51
C ALA A 100 -0.80 18.88 9.11
N ASN A 101 -0.08 19.11 8.00
CA ASN A 101 0.10 20.45 7.47
C ASN A 101 -1.21 21.10 7.00
N TYR A 102 -2.08 20.31 6.37
CA TYR A 102 -3.42 20.78 6.01
C TYR A 102 -4.24 21.16 7.26
N PHE A 103 -4.18 20.38 8.33
CA PHE A 103 -4.86 20.70 9.59
C PHE A 103 -4.29 21.96 10.25
N LYS A 104 -2.97 22.10 10.28
CA LYS A 104 -2.31 23.30 10.80
C LYS A 104 -2.83 24.58 10.14
N GLN A 105 -3.18 24.52 8.85
CA GLN A 105 -3.64 25.67 8.07
C GLN A 105 -5.17 25.85 8.11
N TYR A 106 -5.95 24.80 8.03
CA TYR A 106 -7.39 24.89 7.76
C TYR A 106 -8.29 24.26 8.83
N LYS A 107 -7.75 23.36 9.68
CA LYS A 107 -8.51 22.63 10.72
C LYS A 107 -7.67 22.45 11.98
N PRO A 108 -7.32 23.55 12.68
CA PRO A 108 -6.29 23.54 13.73
C PRO A 108 -6.66 22.73 14.99
N LYS A 109 -7.93 22.38 15.18
CA LYS A 109 -8.40 21.51 16.29
C LYS A 109 -8.38 20.03 15.95
N SER A 110 -8.19 19.69 14.66
CA SER A 110 -8.18 18.31 14.16
C SER A 110 -6.86 17.61 14.42
N LYS A 111 -6.90 16.26 14.41
CA LYS A 111 -5.74 15.41 14.66
C LYS A 111 -5.54 14.38 13.58
N VAL A 112 -4.27 14.06 13.30
CA VAL A 112 -3.85 12.88 12.57
C VAL A 112 -3.39 11.84 13.57
N LEU A 113 -3.99 10.67 13.54
CA LEU A 113 -3.55 9.50 14.29
C LEU A 113 -2.90 8.52 13.31
N LEU A 114 -1.59 8.38 13.41
CA LEU A 114 -0.78 7.49 12.58
C LEU A 114 -0.50 6.19 13.32
N LEU A 115 -1.18 5.11 12.91
CA LEU A 115 -1.14 3.78 13.53
C LEU A 115 -0.17 2.88 12.75
N ASP A 116 1.00 2.63 13.28
CA ASP A 116 2.04 1.86 12.61
C ASP A 116 2.09 0.42 13.12
N ALA A 117 1.93 -0.56 12.21
CA ALA A 117 2.09 -1.98 12.56
C ALA A 117 3.54 -2.36 12.92
N ASN A 118 4.50 -1.50 12.60
CA ASN A 118 5.92 -1.71 12.86
C ASN A 118 6.32 -1.13 14.23
N ALA A 119 7.43 -1.62 14.79
CA ALA A 119 7.94 -1.15 16.08
C ALA A 119 8.50 0.28 16.02
N ASP A 120 8.85 0.75 14.83
CA ASP A 120 9.31 2.11 14.58
C ASP A 120 9.09 2.52 13.11
N VAL A 121 9.27 3.79 12.81
CA VAL A 121 9.22 4.36 11.45
C VAL A 121 10.20 3.64 10.54
N THR A 122 9.70 2.98 9.51
CA THR A 122 10.47 2.08 8.64
C THR A 122 11.41 2.80 7.66
N SER A 123 11.24 4.11 7.47
CA SER A 123 12.05 4.91 6.55
C SER A 123 12.19 6.35 7.03
N LYS A 124 13.42 6.87 7.06
CA LYS A 124 13.74 8.27 7.42
C LYS A 124 13.21 8.70 8.81
N GLY A 125 13.18 7.77 9.78
CA GLY A 125 12.53 7.96 11.08
C GLY A 125 12.95 9.22 11.84
N LYS A 126 14.26 9.52 11.89
CA LYS A 126 14.76 10.74 12.58
C LYS A 126 14.20 12.01 11.97
N LEU A 127 14.09 12.06 10.62
CA LEU A 127 13.55 13.22 9.91
C LEU A 127 12.07 13.42 10.23
N PHE A 128 11.26 12.38 10.05
CA PHE A 128 9.82 12.45 10.29
C PHE A 128 9.50 12.79 11.74
N LYS A 129 10.07 12.08 12.69
CA LYS A 129 9.85 12.32 14.13
C LYS A 129 10.26 13.74 14.54
N GLY A 130 11.41 14.24 14.05
CA GLY A 130 11.86 15.60 14.33
C GLY A 130 10.88 16.65 13.84
N VAL A 131 10.32 16.50 12.62
CA VAL A 131 9.32 17.41 12.08
C VAL A 131 7.99 17.29 12.85
N TRP A 132 7.57 16.08 13.23
CA TRP A 132 6.32 15.91 13.99
C TRP A 132 6.39 16.55 15.37
N GLU A 133 7.55 16.44 16.03
CA GLU A 133 7.77 17.07 17.35
C GLU A 133 7.87 18.61 17.29
N SER A 134 8.44 19.16 16.22
CA SER A 134 8.61 20.61 16.06
C SER A 134 7.40 21.28 15.41
N GLU A 135 6.96 20.78 14.25
CA GLU A 135 5.99 21.48 13.40
C GLU A 135 4.54 21.01 13.62
N TYR A 136 4.35 19.73 14.03
CA TYR A 136 3.02 19.12 14.13
C TYR A 136 2.70 18.59 15.52
N LYS A 137 3.41 19.12 16.54
CA LYS A 137 3.12 18.78 17.94
C LYS A 137 1.67 19.09 18.30
N GLY A 138 0.96 18.08 18.83
CA GLY A 138 -0.45 18.19 19.19
C GLY A 138 -1.42 18.02 18.00
N ILE A 139 -0.93 17.99 16.74
CA ILE A 139 -1.71 17.73 15.55
C ILE A 139 -1.52 16.28 15.06
N LEU A 140 -0.27 15.78 15.01
CA LEU A 140 0.03 14.43 14.60
C LEU A 140 0.48 13.60 15.82
N GLU A 141 -0.19 12.49 16.03
CA GLU A 141 0.14 11.50 17.04
C GLU A 141 0.56 10.20 16.35
N TYR A 142 1.77 9.72 16.64
CA TYR A 142 2.32 8.47 16.11
C TYR A 142 2.25 7.36 17.16
N ARG A 143 1.66 6.22 16.79
CA ARG A 143 1.57 5.02 17.62
C ARG A 143 2.19 3.82 16.92
N PRO A 144 3.34 3.32 17.37
CA PRO A 144 3.93 2.07 16.87
C PRO A 144 3.22 0.83 17.43
N ASN A 145 3.48 -0.34 16.84
CA ASN A 145 2.94 -1.64 17.22
C ASN A 145 1.40 -1.73 17.14
N MET A 146 0.77 -0.89 16.32
CA MET A 146 -0.68 -0.80 16.14
C MET A 146 -1.13 -1.52 14.86
N LYS A 147 -1.07 -2.85 14.85
CA LYS A 147 -1.50 -3.65 13.70
C LYS A 147 -3.02 -3.67 13.60
N VAL A 148 -3.54 -3.06 12.54
CA VAL A 148 -4.99 -3.08 12.22
C VAL A 148 -5.40 -4.47 11.74
N THR A 149 -6.40 -5.06 12.39
CA THR A 149 -6.94 -6.39 12.06
C THR A 149 -8.37 -6.31 11.48
N GLY A 150 -9.09 -5.24 11.76
CA GLY A 150 -10.43 -5.06 11.26
C GLY A 150 -10.87 -3.60 11.25
N VAL A 151 -11.93 -3.33 10.48
CA VAL A 151 -12.56 -2.02 10.41
C VAL A 151 -14.08 -2.14 10.33
N ASP A 152 -14.76 -1.09 10.77
CA ASP A 152 -16.19 -0.89 10.55
C ASP A 152 -16.38 0.47 9.85
N GLY A 153 -16.87 0.42 8.62
CA GLY A 153 -17.09 1.61 7.80
C GLY A 153 -18.27 2.46 8.28
N ALA A 154 -19.29 1.85 8.86
CA ALA A 154 -20.48 2.57 9.33
C ALA A 154 -20.22 3.36 10.61
N THR A 155 -19.49 2.75 11.56
CA THR A 155 -19.14 3.38 12.83
C THR A 155 -17.81 4.11 12.81
N LYS A 156 -17.07 4.05 11.68
CA LYS A 156 -15.71 4.60 11.52
C LYS A 156 -14.75 4.12 12.60
N THR A 157 -14.76 2.81 12.86
CA THR A 157 -13.97 2.18 13.93
C THR A 157 -12.86 1.32 13.33
N VAL A 158 -11.67 1.41 13.90
CA VAL A 158 -10.51 0.54 13.62
C VAL A 158 -10.33 -0.41 14.78
N ARG A 159 -10.10 -1.71 14.50
CA ARG A 159 -9.88 -2.77 15.49
C ARG A 159 -8.46 -3.32 15.40
N PHE A 160 -7.95 -3.77 16.52
CA PHE A 160 -6.60 -4.32 16.71
C PHE A 160 -6.68 -5.71 17.35
N GLU A 161 -5.55 -6.40 17.41
CA GLU A 161 -5.47 -7.72 18.04
C GLU A 161 -5.51 -7.64 19.57
N PHE A 162 -4.82 -6.66 20.15
CA PHE A 162 -4.64 -6.54 21.61
C PHE A 162 -5.03 -5.18 22.18
N GLU A 163 -5.32 -4.19 21.34
CA GLU A 163 -5.64 -2.85 21.76
C GLU A 163 -7.13 -2.54 21.63
N GLU A 164 -7.62 -1.58 22.39
CA GLU A 164 -9.00 -1.12 22.33
C GLU A 164 -9.32 -0.49 20.96
N PRO A 165 -10.54 -0.69 20.43
CA PRO A 165 -10.95 -0.10 19.18
C PRO A 165 -10.90 1.43 19.20
N ILE A 166 -10.48 2.04 18.08
CA ILE A 166 -10.36 3.49 17.95
C ILE A 166 -11.34 3.99 16.89
N LYS A 167 -12.08 5.06 17.18
CA LYS A 167 -12.95 5.75 16.23
C LYS A 167 -12.26 6.97 15.64
N GLY A 168 -12.55 7.25 14.35
CA GLY A 168 -12.14 8.45 13.67
C GLY A 168 -13.23 8.97 12.76
N ASP A 169 -13.05 10.15 12.18
CA ASP A 169 -13.99 10.74 11.23
C ASP A 169 -13.64 10.34 9.79
N VAL A 170 -12.34 10.24 9.49
CA VAL A 170 -11.82 9.75 8.22
C VAL A 170 -10.84 8.61 8.47
N LEU A 171 -11.09 7.46 7.83
CA LEU A 171 -10.21 6.30 7.89
C LEU A 171 -9.53 6.10 6.54
N ASN A 172 -8.20 6.27 6.50
CA ASN A 172 -7.37 5.91 5.36
C ASN A 172 -6.58 4.65 5.69
N ILE A 173 -7.08 3.50 5.23
CA ILE A 173 -6.56 2.20 5.64
C ILE A 173 -5.81 1.54 4.50
N LEU A 174 -4.50 1.34 4.71
CA LEU A 174 -3.59 0.69 3.79
C LEU A 174 -3.50 -0.80 4.15
N PRO A 175 -3.99 -1.70 3.28
CA PRO A 175 -3.86 -3.14 3.52
C PRO A 175 -2.46 -3.63 3.17
N ASP A 176 -2.17 -4.87 3.55
CA ASP A 176 -0.99 -5.59 3.09
C ASP A 176 -0.92 -5.62 1.55
N GLN A 177 0.30 -5.68 1.05
CA GLN A 177 0.61 -5.65 -0.38
C GLN A 177 1.26 -6.97 -0.83
N ARG A 178 1.07 -7.30 -2.10
CA ARG A 178 1.75 -8.41 -2.78
C ARG A 178 2.09 -8.00 -4.22
N ALA A 179 2.86 -8.81 -4.90
CA ALA A 179 3.06 -8.67 -6.35
C ALA A 179 1.73 -8.64 -7.09
N GLY A 180 1.69 -7.95 -8.21
CA GLY A 180 0.47 -7.85 -9.02
C GLY A 180 -0.07 -9.22 -9.41
N LYS A 181 -1.40 -9.32 -9.52
CA LYS A 181 -2.15 -10.58 -9.72
C LYS A 181 -1.57 -11.48 -10.81
N LEU A 182 -1.10 -10.89 -11.90
CA LEU A 182 -0.54 -11.65 -13.02
C LEU A 182 0.70 -12.45 -12.60
N ALA A 183 1.60 -11.88 -11.78
CA ALA A 183 2.77 -12.58 -11.27
C ALA A 183 2.39 -13.66 -10.24
N VAL A 184 1.35 -13.43 -9.44
CA VAL A 184 0.84 -14.41 -8.47
C VAL A 184 0.18 -15.58 -9.18
N ASP A 185 -0.74 -15.31 -10.11
CA ASP A 185 -1.52 -16.33 -10.82
C ASP A 185 -0.65 -17.22 -11.72
N SER A 186 0.47 -16.70 -12.22
CA SER A 186 1.44 -17.48 -13.04
C SER A 186 2.52 -18.17 -12.22
N GLY A 187 2.46 -18.15 -10.89
CA GLY A 187 3.45 -18.79 -10.00
C GLY A 187 4.81 -18.08 -9.93
N ILE A 188 4.95 -16.92 -10.58
CA ILE A 188 6.21 -16.15 -10.61
C ILE A 188 6.47 -15.46 -9.26
N ALA A 189 5.41 -15.10 -8.52
CA ALA A 189 5.51 -14.57 -7.16
C ALA A 189 5.74 -15.72 -6.15
N ASN A 190 6.87 -16.38 -6.25
CA ASN A 190 7.22 -17.63 -5.55
C ASN A 190 7.59 -17.45 -4.08
N LEU A 191 8.04 -16.28 -3.66
CA LEU A 191 8.42 -16.05 -2.26
C LEU A 191 7.17 -15.78 -1.41
N ASN A 192 6.78 -16.80 -0.60
CA ASN A 192 5.60 -16.78 0.27
C ASN A 192 4.28 -16.47 -0.48
N ASN A 193 4.17 -16.78 -1.77
CA ASN A 193 3.07 -16.38 -2.65
C ASN A 193 2.78 -14.86 -2.61
N ARG A 194 3.79 -14.08 -2.32
CA ARG A 194 3.66 -12.64 -2.13
C ARG A 194 4.52 -11.83 -3.08
N TRP A 195 5.80 -12.22 -3.28
CA TRP A 195 6.76 -11.45 -4.07
C TRP A 195 7.52 -12.33 -5.04
N ALA A 196 7.97 -11.75 -6.15
CA ALA A 196 8.85 -12.43 -7.09
C ALA A 196 10.30 -12.41 -6.59
N GLU A 197 10.92 -13.58 -6.51
CA GLU A 197 12.35 -13.71 -6.29
C GLU A 197 13.08 -13.70 -7.64
N VAL A 198 14.15 -12.94 -7.74
CA VAL A 198 14.91 -12.76 -8.97
C VAL A 198 16.41 -12.83 -8.73
N ASN A 199 17.15 -13.17 -9.77
CA ASN A 199 18.58 -12.91 -9.82
C ASN A 199 18.80 -11.40 -9.95
N TYR A 200 19.37 -10.76 -8.95
CA TYR A 200 19.55 -9.30 -8.93
C TYR A 200 20.49 -8.72 -9.98
N MET A 201 21.27 -9.56 -10.66
CA MET A 201 22.13 -9.11 -11.78
C MET A 201 21.39 -9.06 -13.11
N THR A 202 20.37 -9.92 -13.29
CA THR A 202 19.64 -10.05 -14.55
C THR A 202 18.16 -9.76 -14.42
N PHE A 203 17.63 -9.67 -13.19
CA PHE A 203 16.20 -9.65 -12.85
C PHE A 203 15.42 -10.86 -13.37
N GLU A 204 16.09 -11.91 -13.81
CA GLU A 204 15.44 -13.14 -14.21
C GLU A 204 14.83 -13.86 -12.99
N SER A 205 13.60 -14.31 -13.16
CA SER A 205 12.87 -15.07 -12.12
C SER A 205 13.63 -16.36 -11.76
N THR A 206 13.70 -16.68 -10.47
CA THR A 206 14.32 -17.95 -10.01
C THR A 206 13.50 -19.19 -10.36
N VAL A 207 12.24 -19.02 -10.78
CA VAL A 207 11.31 -20.13 -11.08
C VAL A 207 10.76 -20.11 -12.51
N ALA A 208 11.03 -19.08 -13.28
CA ALA A 208 10.54 -18.91 -14.64
C ALA A 208 11.65 -18.45 -15.58
N PRO A 209 12.36 -19.38 -16.25
CA PRO A 209 13.44 -19.06 -17.18
C PRO A 209 12.96 -18.13 -18.31
N ASN A 210 13.81 -17.17 -18.70
CA ASN A 210 13.51 -16.14 -19.69
C ASN A 210 12.37 -15.15 -19.31
N VAL A 211 11.93 -15.15 -18.05
CA VAL A 211 11.03 -14.15 -17.50
C VAL A 211 11.80 -13.24 -16.56
N HIS A 212 11.91 -11.97 -16.89
CA HIS A 212 12.58 -10.95 -16.10
C HIS A 212 11.54 -10.11 -15.38
N VAL A 213 11.56 -10.10 -14.04
CA VAL A 213 10.59 -9.32 -13.25
C VAL A 213 11.26 -8.05 -12.73
N ILE A 214 10.63 -6.91 -12.98
CA ILE A 214 11.13 -5.60 -12.54
C ILE A 214 10.07 -4.82 -11.77
N GLY A 215 10.51 -3.81 -11.02
CA GLY A 215 9.62 -2.92 -10.28
C GLY A 215 9.05 -3.54 -9.00
N ASP A 216 7.90 -3.06 -8.60
CA ASP A 216 7.33 -3.30 -7.26
C ASP A 216 6.93 -4.76 -6.96
N SER A 217 6.87 -5.62 -7.97
CA SER A 217 6.61 -7.07 -7.76
C SER A 217 7.83 -7.82 -7.21
N VAL A 218 9.03 -7.27 -7.32
CA VAL A 218 10.28 -7.91 -6.88
C VAL A 218 10.44 -7.81 -5.38
N GLN A 219 10.88 -8.89 -4.70
CA GLN A 219 11.07 -8.92 -3.25
C GLN A 219 11.89 -7.75 -2.70
N GLY A 220 13.01 -7.45 -3.33
CA GLY A 220 13.94 -6.40 -2.90
C GLY A 220 13.54 -4.97 -3.25
N ALA A 221 12.42 -4.76 -3.93
CA ALA A 221 12.02 -3.44 -4.43
C ALA A 221 11.99 -2.29 -3.40
N PRO A 222 11.65 -2.50 -2.10
CA PRO A 222 11.72 -1.42 -1.11
C PRO A 222 13.14 -0.89 -0.87
N LEU A 223 14.15 -1.69 -1.15
CA LEU A 223 15.57 -1.37 -0.96
C LEU A 223 16.26 -0.93 -2.26
N MET A 224 15.54 -0.94 -3.36
CA MET A 224 16.07 -0.67 -4.70
C MET A 224 15.61 0.69 -5.22
N PRO A 225 16.33 1.25 -6.21
CA PRO A 225 15.84 2.37 -7.00
C PRO A 225 14.48 2.05 -7.64
N LYS A 226 13.79 3.08 -8.09
CA LYS A 226 12.51 2.92 -8.80
C LYS A 226 12.65 1.99 -10.01
N SER A 227 11.57 1.32 -10.37
CA SER A 227 11.51 0.31 -11.44
C SER A 227 12.18 0.72 -12.75
N GLY A 228 12.14 2.01 -13.12
CA GLY A 228 12.84 2.53 -14.28
C GLY A 228 14.36 2.41 -14.23
N HIS A 229 14.95 2.35 -13.05
CA HIS A 229 16.39 2.11 -12.88
C HIS A 229 16.75 0.62 -12.89
N MET A 230 15.75 -0.26 -12.64
CA MET A 230 15.95 -1.70 -12.76
C MET A 230 15.93 -2.13 -14.24
N ALA A 231 15.12 -1.45 -15.05
CA ALA A 231 14.98 -1.73 -16.47
C ALA A 231 16.22 -1.32 -17.27
#